data_66b44c60e12ee179ee536dd22b388912
#
_entry.id   66b44c60e12ee179ee536dd22b388912
#
_cell.length_a   1.000
_cell.length_b   1.000
_cell.length_c   1.000
_cell.angle_alpha   90.00
_cell.angle_beta   90.00
_cell.angle_gamma   90.00
#
_symmetry.space_group_name_H-M   'P 1'
#
loop_
_entity.id
_entity.type
_entity.pdbx_description
1 polymer ?
#
loop_
_entity_poly.entity_id
_entity_poly.type
_entity_poly.pdbx_seq_one_letter_code
_entity_poly.pdbx_strand_id
1 'polypeptide(L)'
;MFDQASANWWEGGQKVKVGDTFEPRKLNTPLDKLARRHAGRRSLTKTERKHGRYIRSRPAGDRTDDIAFDATFRAAAPYQKRREEKRKRLAFAIERSDLQRKIRVKKVANLVLFLVDASWSMAVAERMNATKGAILSLLTDAYQRRDRVGLIVFQKDRATLVLPPTNSIQLAQRALVDIPVGGKTPLSAGLLMAHDVLRQEGLVHPDVEPLLIVLTDGAGNVALGTLPPQEESYKFAELIANEDIRSIVINMEHAAFDQGLAQRLADHLEAPCYTLGELKAENLYHAVKQEIVGK
;
A
#
# COMPACT_ATOMS: atom_id res chain seq x y z
N MET A 1 -23.96 -7.00 11.97
CA MET A 1 -25.15 -6.15 11.72
C MET A 1 -24.65 -4.72 11.69
N PHE A 2 -24.26 -4.21 10.53
CA PHE A 2 -23.82 -2.81 10.40
C PHE A 2 -25.06 -1.93 10.44
N ASP A 3 -25.08 -1.06 11.44
CA ASP A 3 -26.19 -0.17 11.74
C ASP A 3 -26.42 0.79 10.57
N GLN A 4 -27.64 0.88 10.06
CA GLN A 4 -28.05 1.79 8.98
C GLN A 4 -27.99 3.28 9.41
N ALA A 5 -27.64 3.58 10.65
CA ALA A 5 -27.46 4.93 11.18
C ALA A 5 -26.23 5.68 10.62
N SER A 6 -25.32 5.01 9.92
CA SER A 6 -24.13 5.64 9.34
C SER A 6 -24.34 6.31 7.97
N ALA A 7 -25.54 6.22 7.40
CA ALA A 7 -25.83 6.77 6.08
C ALA A 7 -25.87 8.31 6.03
N ASN A 8 -25.94 9.00 7.16
CA ASN A 8 -26.04 10.45 7.26
C ASN A 8 -24.95 11.08 8.14
N TRP A 9 -23.71 10.55 8.07
CA TRP A 9 -22.60 11.06 8.90
C TRP A 9 -22.08 12.44 8.45
N TRP A 10 -22.52 12.97 7.34
CA TRP A 10 -22.23 14.34 6.92
C TRP A 10 -23.48 15.18 6.69
N GLU A 11 -23.51 16.32 7.29
CA GLU A 11 -24.50 17.36 7.03
C GLU A 11 -23.91 18.43 6.11
N GLY A 12 -24.50 18.60 4.94
CA GLY A 12 -24.14 19.65 3.96
C GLY A 12 -22.88 19.34 3.14
N GLY A 13 -22.81 19.84 1.97
CA GLY A 13 -21.80 19.63 0.93
C GLY A 13 -22.46 19.20 -0.38
N GLN A 14 -21.84 19.52 -1.51
CA GLN A 14 -22.35 19.10 -2.80
C GLN A 14 -21.76 17.76 -3.22
N LYS A 15 -22.61 16.86 -3.72
CA LYS A 15 -22.17 15.58 -4.28
C LYS A 15 -21.59 15.80 -5.67
N VAL A 16 -20.36 15.33 -5.89
CA VAL A 16 -19.67 15.41 -7.18
C VAL A 16 -19.72 14.05 -7.85
N LYS A 17 -20.05 13.99 -9.14
CA LYS A 17 -20.15 12.75 -9.92
C LYS A 17 -18.77 12.09 -10.05
N VAL A 18 -18.75 10.79 -10.25
CA VAL A 18 -17.53 10.04 -10.59
C VAL A 18 -17.20 10.30 -12.06
N GLY A 19 -15.95 10.63 -12.37
CA GLY A 19 -15.48 10.81 -13.74
C GLY A 19 -15.26 9.48 -14.48
N ASP A 20 -14.80 9.58 -15.72
CA ASP A 20 -14.52 8.41 -16.54
C ASP A 20 -13.43 7.52 -15.93
N THR A 21 -13.66 6.21 -15.98
CA THR A 21 -12.68 5.22 -15.55
C THR A 21 -11.82 4.78 -16.74
N PHE A 22 -10.59 4.37 -16.49
CA PHE A 22 -9.70 3.80 -17.50
C PHE A 22 -9.30 2.37 -17.15
N GLU A 23 -8.89 1.59 -18.14
CA GLU A 23 -8.38 0.23 -17.92
C GLU A 23 -6.90 0.27 -17.52
N PRO A 24 -6.54 -0.08 -16.29
CA PRO A 24 -5.15 -0.07 -15.86
C PRO A 24 -4.37 -1.25 -16.48
N ARG A 25 -3.16 -0.97 -17.00
CA ARG A 25 -2.27 -2.03 -17.50
C ARG A 25 -1.75 -2.90 -16.36
N LYS A 26 -1.47 -4.18 -16.66
CA LYS A 26 -0.94 -5.13 -15.66
C LYS A 26 0.41 -4.66 -15.10
N LEU A 27 0.49 -4.57 -13.78
CA LEU A 27 1.69 -4.20 -13.05
C LEU A 27 2.52 -5.45 -12.73
N ASN A 28 3.79 -5.47 -13.13
CA ASN A 28 4.76 -6.47 -12.70
C ASN A 28 5.67 -5.84 -11.65
N THR A 29 5.68 -6.42 -10.44
CA THR A 29 6.53 -5.97 -9.34
C THR A 29 7.77 -6.86 -9.22
N PRO A 30 8.97 -6.31 -8.92
CA PRO A 30 10.17 -7.10 -8.66
C PRO A 30 10.06 -7.91 -7.37
N LEU A 31 11.03 -8.78 -7.15
CA LEU A 31 11.11 -9.62 -5.95
C LEU A 31 11.40 -8.75 -4.71
N ASP A 32 10.49 -8.75 -3.75
CA ASP A 32 10.71 -8.11 -2.45
C ASP A 32 11.75 -8.90 -1.63
N LYS A 33 12.59 -8.19 -0.88
CA LYS A 33 13.65 -8.76 -0.04
C LYS A 33 13.11 -9.29 1.31
N LEU A 34 11.94 -8.83 1.75
CA LEU A 34 11.32 -9.20 3.03
C LEU A 34 10.55 -10.52 2.93
N ALA A 35 10.52 -11.28 4.01
CA ALA A 35 9.77 -12.55 4.12
C ALA A 35 8.39 -12.30 4.70
N ARG A 36 7.31 -12.52 3.94
CA ARG A 36 5.92 -12.21 4.34
C ARG A 36 5.01 -13.43 4.36
N ARG A 37 3.92 -13.36 5.12
CA ARG A 37 3.03 -14.51 5.46
C ARG A 37 1.77 -14.65 4.61
N HIS A 38 1.17 -13.56 4.10
CA HIS A 38 -0.10 -13.59 3.37
C HIS A 38 0.06 -13.59 1.85
N ALA A 39 -0.90 -14.12 1.13
CA ALA A 39 -0.84 -14.30 -0.31
C ALA A 39 -1.59 -13.19 -1.05
N GLY A 40 -0.92 -12.53 -2.00
CA GLY A 40 -1.50 -11.58 -2.96
C GLY A 40 -0.99 -11.86 -4.38
N ARG A 41 -1.27 -10.98 -5.32
CA ARG A 41 -0.88 -11.16 -6.73
C ARG A 41 0.16 -10.16 -7.24
N ARG A 42 0.49 -9.13 -6.46
CA ARG A 42 1.30 -8.01 -6.95
C ARG A 42 2.80 -8.18 -6.70
N SER A 43 3.24 -8.39 -5.48
CA SER A 43 4.65 -8.50 -5.11
C SER A 43 5.08 -9.95 -4.92
N LEU A 44 6.30 -10.29 -5.38
CA LEU A 44 6.94 -11.57 -5.12
C LEU A 44 7.88 -11.39 -3.93
N THR A 45 7.57 -12.03 -2.80
CA THR A 45 8.40 -11.97 -1.61
C THR A 45 8.93 -13.34 -1.22
N LYS A 46 10.12 -13.39 -0.60
CA LYS A 46 10.64 -14.63 -0.02
C LYS A 46 9.78 -15.02 1.18
N THR A 47 9.41 -16.28 1.29
CA THR A 47 8.66 -16.81 2.42
C THR A 47 9.48 -17.84 3.19
N GLU A 48 9.44 -17.74 4.51
CA GLU A 48 10.05 -18.74 5.40
C GLU A 48 9.10 -19.91 5.73
N ARG A 49 7.81 -19.79 5.38
CA ARG A 49 6.83 -20.88 5.52
C ARG A 49 6.92 -21.84 4.34
N LYS A 50 6.51 -23.09 4.55
CA LYS A 50 6.49 -24.16 3.52
C LYS A 50 5.49 -23.91 2.38
N HIS A 51 4.92 -22.71 2.29
CA HIS A 51 4.00 -22.27 1.24
C HIS A 51 4.70 -21.34 0.25
N GLY A 52 4.35 -21.44 -1.02
CA GLY A 52 4.91 -20.62 -2.09
C GLY A 52 5.70 -21.45 -3.11
N ARG A 53 6.03 -20.80 -4.24
CA ARG A 53 6.78 -21.42 -5.33
C ARG A 53 8.25 -21.56 -4.95
N TYR A 54 8.79 -22.75 -5.04
CA TYR A 54 10.23 -23.00 -4.94
C TYR A 54 10.96 -22.41 -6.16
N ILE A 55 11.92 -21.53 -5.95
CA ILE A 55 12.68 -20.85 -7.02
C ILE A 55 14.15 -21.25 -7.05
N ARG A 56 14.76 -21.48 -5.90
CA ARG A 56 16.16 -21.89 -5.77
C ARG A 56 16.42 -22.52 -4.41
N SER A 57 17.59 -23.15 -4.26
CA SER A 57 18.10 -23.68 -2.98
C SER A 57 19.26 -22.86 -2.45
N ARG A 58 19.55 -23.02 -1.18
CA ARG A 58 20.78 -22.55 -0.53
C ARG A 58 21.21 -23.55 0.55
N PRO A 59 22.48 -23.56 1.02
CA PRO A 59 22.87 -24.37 2.16
C PRO A 59 21.94 -24.17 3.35
N ALA A 60 21.55 -25.27 3.98
CA ALA A 60 20.56 -25.25 5.07
C ALA A 60 21.09 -24.58 6.35
N GLY A 61 22.40 -24.70 6.62
CA GLY A 61 22.98 -24.27 7.89
C GLY A 61 22.30 -25.00 9.04
N ASP A 62 21.89 -24.22 10.06
CA ASP A 62 21.18 -24.76 11.22
C ASP A 62 19.68 -24.93 11.02
N ARG A 63 19.13 -24.40 9.92
CA ARG A 63 17.69 -24.47 9.61
C ARG A 63 17.38 -25.61 8.64
N THR A 64 16.78 -26.68 9.14
CA THR A 64 16.43 -27.88 8.37
C THR A 64 14.93 -28.07 8.15
N ASP A 65 14.16 -27.00 8.24
CA ASP A 65 12.70 -27.00 8.24
C ASP A 65 12.04 -27.18 6.86
N ASP A 66 12.72 -26.82 5.76
CA ASP A 66 12.22 -26.97 4.37
C ASP A 66 13.33 -27.42 3.43
N ILE A 67 13.66 -28.70 3.46
CA ILE A 67 14.77 -29.26 2.70
C ILE A 67 14.43 -29.39 1.21
N ALA A 68 15.35 -28.93 0.36
CA ALA A 68 15.35 -29.13 -1.07
C ALA A 68 16.03 -30.44 -1.44
N PHE A 69 15.28 -31.56 -1.47
CA PHE A 69 15.84 -32.87 -1.70
C PHE A 69 16.66 -32.99 -2.99
N ASP A 70 16.12 -32.45 -4.10
CA ASP A 70 16.80 -32.40 -5.41
C ASP A 70 18.16 -31.72 -5.34
N ALA A 71 18.24 -30.59 -4.68
CA ALA A 71 19.49 -29.83 -4.51
C ALA A 71 20.43 -30.49 -3.49
N THR A 72 19.90 -31.12 -2.42
CA THR A 72 20.67 -31.88 -1.45
C THR A 72 21.33 -33.09 -2.11
N PHE A 73 20.59 -33.86 -2.92
CA PHE A 73 21.18 -34.97 -3.67
C PHE A 73 22.27 -34.49 -4.64
N ARG A 74 22.04 -33.40 -5.36
CA ARG A 74 23.08 -32.82 -6.23
C ARG A 74 24.32 -32.36 -5.47
N ALA A 75 24.14 -31.75 -4.29
CA ALA A 75 25.27 -31.33 -3.44
C ALA A 75 26.07 -32.53 -2.90
N ALA A 76 25.40 -33.60 -2.53
CA ALA A 76 26.04 -34.82 -1.99
C ALA A 76 26.68 -35.71 -3.07
N ALA A 77 26.22 -35.62 -4.32
CA ALA A 77 26.65 -36.52 -5.41
C ALA A 77 28.18 -36.56 -5.64
N PRO A 78 28.93 -35.43 -5.67
CA PRO A 78 30.38 -35.45 -5.88
C PRO A 78 31.15 -36.19 -4.78
N TYR A 79 30.60 -36.25 -3.60
CA TYR A 79 31.28 -36.82 -2.42
C TYR A 79 31.02 -38.33 -2.21
N GLN A 80 30.17 -38.95 -3.03
CA GLN A 80 29.78 -40.38 -2.83
C GLN A 80 30.96 -41.35 -2.93
N LYS A 81 31.92 -41.07 -3.79
CA LYS A 81 33.16 -41.89 -3.92
C LYS A 81 34.01 -41.85 -2.65
N ARG A 82 34.03 -40.71 -1.94
CA ARG A 82 34.81 -40.56 -0.70
C ARG A 82 34.08 -41.11 0.53
N ARG A 83 32.79 -41.45 0.40
CA ARG A 83 31.90 -41.93 1.48
C ARG A 83 31.55 -43.41 1.33
N GLU A 84 32.39 -44.21 0.67
CA GLU A 84 32.09 -45.62 0.37
C GLU A 84 31.80 -46.45 1.62
N GLU A 85 32.50 -46.24 2.73
CA GLU A 85 32.22 -46.93 3.98
C GLU A 85 30.86 -46.65 4.58
N LYS A 86 30.40 -45.39 4.51
CA LYS A 86 29.04 -44.98 4.92
C LYS A 86 27.98 -45.52 3.94
N ARG A 87 28.33 -45.73 2.67
CA ARG A 87 27.47 -46.30 1.64
C ARG A 87 27.20 -47.77 1.78
N LYS A 88 28.06 -48.56 2.47
CA LYS A 88 27.87 -50.00 2.61
C LYS A 88 26.49 -50.38 3.20
N ARG A 89 25.80 -49.44 3.88
CA ARG A 89 24.46 -49.63 4.46
C ARG A 89 23.38 -48.72 3.86
N LEU A 90 23.74 -47.81 3.00
CA LEU A 90 22.83 -46.77 2.44
C LEU A 90 23.02 -46.68 0.94
N ALA A 91 21.93 -46.58 0.17
CA ALA A 91 22.00 -46.36 -1.28
C ALA A 91 22.69 -45.03 -1.64
N PHE A 92 22.62 -44.04 -0.76
CA PHE A 92 23.19 -42.72 -0.95
C PHE A 92 23.53 -42.09 0.42
N ALA A 93 24.78 -41.64 0.59
CA ALA A 93 25.24 -41.04 1.84
C ALA A 93 25.09 -39.51 1.83
N ILE A 94 24.20 -38.99 2.66
CA ILE A 94 23.99 -37.55 2.83
C ILE A 94 24.56 -37.12 4.17
N GLU A 95 25.31 -36.04 4.20
CA GLU A 95 25.81 -35.40 5.42
C GLU A 95 25.11 -34.08 5.67
N ARG A 96 25.19 -33.57 6.90
CA ARG A 96 24.54 -32.31 7.27
C ARG A 96 25.01 -31.12 6.43
N SER A 97 26.26 -31.12 6.00
CA SER A 97 26.87 -30.13 5.10
C SER A 97 26.24 -30.10 3.69
N ASP A 98 25.67 -31.24 3.23
CA ASP A 98 25.05 -31.36 1.92
C ASP A 98 23.61 -30.78 1.89
N LEU A 99 23.01 -30.62 3.07
CA LEU A 99 21.62 -30.19 3.18
C LEU A 99 21.40 -28.84 2.55
N GLN A 100 20.46 -28.80 1.61
CA GLN A 100 20.01 -27.59 0.95
C GLN A 100 18.58 -27.28 1.37
N ARG A 101 18.29 -26.00 1.68
CA ARG A 101 16.93 -25.53 1.98
C ARG A 101 16.33 -24.83 0.77
N LYS A 102 15.01 -24.96 0.62
CA LYS A 102 14.25 -24.27 -0.43
C LYS A 102 14.16 -22.78 -0.13
N ILE A 103 14.36 -21.97 -1.15
CA ILE A 103 13.94 -20.57 -1.14
C ILE A 103 12.64 -20.50 -1.93
N ARG A 104 11.59 -20.13 -1.23
CA ARG A 104 10.27 -20.00 -1.81
C ARG A 104 9.89 -18.54 -1.93
N VAL A 105 9.08 -18.24 -2.94
CA VAL A 105 8.45 -16.95 -3.12
C VAL A 105 6.94 -17.12 -3.20
N LYS A 106 6.24 -16.14 -2.68
CA LYS A 106 4.79 -16.01 -2.84
C LYS A 106 4.46 -14.58 -3.24
N LYS A 107 3.31 -14.40 -3.85
CA LYS A 107 2.77 -13.07 -4.11
C LYS A 107 2.09 -12.55 -2.84
N VAL A 108 2.33 -11.30 -2.53
CA VAL A 108 1.78 -10.61 -1.34
C VAL A 108 0.71 -9.62 -1.78
N ALA A 109 -0.29 -9.43 -0.94
CA ALA A 109 -1.26 -8.36 -1.10
C ALA A 109 -0.64 -7.04 -0.61
N ASN A 110 -1.05 -5.91 -1.21
CA ASN A 110 -0.76 -4.59 -0.69
C ASN A 110 -1.99 -4.01 0.02
N LEU A 111 -1.77 -3.04 0.89
CA LEU A 111 -2.82 -2.17 1.42
C LEU A 111 -2.62 -0.79 0.81
N VAL A 112 -3.57 -0.34 0.00
CA VAL A 112 -3.58 1.02 -0.54
C VAL A 112 -4.58 1.83 0.26
N LEU A 113 -4.09 2.76 1.09
CA LEU A 113 -4.92 3.66 1.86
C LEU A 113 -4.96 5.03 1.18
N PHE A 114 -6.14 5.45 0.77
CA PHE A 114 -6.37 6.78 0.24
C PHE A 114 -6.75 7.73 1.37
N LEU A 115 -6.05 8.86 1.44
CA LEU A 115 -6.37 9.98 2.32
C LEU A 115 -6.75 11.17 1.44
N VAL A 116 -8.03 11.52 1.42
CA VAL A 116 -8.61 12.46 0.46
C VAL A 116 -9.10 13.70 1.16
N ASP A 117 -8.59 14.84 0.72
CA ASP A 117 -9.11 16.15 1.07
C ASP A 117 -10.45 16.39 0.36
N ALA A 118 -11.48 16.68 1.11
CA ALA A 118 -12.79 17.05 0.58
C ALA A 118 -13.21 18.50 0.94
N SER A 119 -12.28 19.31 1.43
CA SER A 119 -12.50 20.70 1.83
C SER A 119 -12.72 21.66 0.65
N TRP A 120 -12.57 21.21 -0.59
CA TRP A 120 -12.43 22.02 -1.80
C TRP A 120 -13.64 22.86 -2.17
N SER A 121 -13.36 23.99 -2.80
CA SER A 121 -14.37 24.87 -3.41
C SER A 121 -14.97 24.26 -4.68
N MET A 122 -16.14 24.78 -5.11
CA MET A 122 -16.87 24.31 -6.30
C MET A 122 -16.05 24.37 -7.61
N ALA A 123 -15.11 25.30 -7.72
CA ALA A 123 -14.22 25.42 -8.90
C ALA A 123 -13.32 24.18 -9.08
N VAL A 124 -13.21 23.33 -8.07
CA VAL A 124 -12.42 22.10 -8.04
C VAL A 124 -13.27 20.85 -8.30
N ALA A 125 -14.58 20.98 -8.45
CA ALA A 125 -15.50 19.85 -8.66
C ALA A 125 -15.14 18.99 -9.89
N GLU A 126 -14.67 19.58 -10.98
CA GLU A 126 -14.22 18.85 -12.17
C GLU A 126 -12.96 18.00 -11.87
N ARG A 127 -12.04 18.55 -11.05
CA ARG A 127 -10.83 17.82 -10.65
C ARG A 127 -11.18 16.67 -9.72
N MET A 128 -12.16 16.85 -8.82
CA MET A 128 -12.68 15.76 -7.98
C MET A 128 -13.27 14.65 -8.84
N ASN A 129 -13.94 14.95 -9.95
CA ASN A 129 -14.43 13.92 -10.88
C ASN A 129 -13.29 13.08 -11.46
N ALA A 130 -12.23 13.73 -11.94
CA ALA A 130 -11.04 13.04 -12.46
C ALA A 130 -10.36 12.20 -11.37
N THR A 131 -10.26 12.74 -10.16
CA THR A 131 -9.68 12.05 -9.01
C THR A 131 -10.50 10.84 -8.60
N LYS A 132 -11.82 10.98 -8.49
CA LYS A 132 -12.71 9.83 -8.20
C LYS A 132 -12.60 8.75 -9.29
N GLY A 133 -12.50 9.12 -10.56
CA GLY A 133 -12.27 8.20 -11.67
C GLY A 133 -10.92 7.45 -11.54
N ALA A 134 -9.85 8.17 -11.22
CA ALA A 134 -8.52 7.59 -11.00
C ALA A 134 -8.50 6.62 -9.81
N ILE A 135 -9.08 7.02 -8.66
CA ILE A 135 -9.21 6.15 -7.48
C ILE A 135 -10.00 4.90 -7.84
N LEU A 136 -11.11 5.02 -8.55
CA LEU A 136 -11.93 3.88 -8.95
C LEU A 136 -11.19 2.92 -9.88
N SER A 137 -10.36 3.45 -10.78
CA SER A 137 -9.51 2.64 -11.67
C SER A 137 -8.45 1.87 -10.87
N LEU A 138 -7.80 2.53 -9.91
CA LEU A 138 -6.84 1.88 -9.00
C LEU A 138 -7.51 0.82 -8.12
N LEU A 139 -8.73 1.08 -7.64
CA LEU A 139 -9.54 0.11 -6.90
C LEU A 139 -9.84 -1.13 -7.72
N THR A 140 -10.17 -0.96 -8.99
CA THR A 140 -10.44 -2.08 -9.91
C THR A 140 -9.18 -2.94 -10.12
N ASP A 141 -8.02 -2.30 -10.32
CA ASP A 141 -6.74 -3.00 -10.43
C ASP A 141 -6.37 -3.72 -9.12
N ALA A 142 -6.53 -3.05 -7.98
CA ALA A 142 -6.27 -3.62 -6.65
C ALA A 142 -7.15 -4.86 -6.39
N TYR A 143 -8.43 -4.80 -6.73
CA TYR A 143 -9.34 -5.94 -6.63
C TYR A 143 -8.87 -7.14 -7.47
N GLN A 144 -8.52 -6.91 -8.75
CA GLN A 144 -8.00 -7.98 -9.62
C GLN A 144 -6.75 -8.64 -9.05
N ARG A 145 -5.98 -7.91 -8.23
CA ARG A 145 -4.73 -8.37 -7.60
C ARG A 145 -4.91 -8.87 -6.18
N ARG A 146 -6.14 -8.80 -5.63
CA ARG A 146 -6.46 -9.13 -4.23
C ARG A 146 -5.74 -8.23 -3.23
N ASP A 147 -5.44 -6.99 -3.63
CA ASP A 147 -4.99 -5.96 -2.70
C ASP A 147 -6.17 -5.48 -1.84
N ARG A 148 -5.86 -4.93 -0.67
CA ARG A 148 -6.84 -4.29 0.20
C ARG A 148 -6.83 -2.79 -0.08
N VAL A 149 -7.99 -2.18 -0.02
CA VAL A 149 -8.11 -0.73 -0.22
C VAL A 149 -8.94 -0.13 0.90
N GLY A 150 -8.45 0.99 1.44
CA GLY A 150 -9.15 1.82 2.42
C GLY A 150 -9.27 3.25 1.92
N LEU A 151 -10.24 4.00 2.47
CA LEU A 151 -10.49 5.39 2.14
C LEU A 151 -10.79 6.19 3.40
N ILE A 152 -9.97 7.19 3.65
CA ILE A 152 -10.17 8.22 4.64
C ILE A 152 -10.48 9.52 3.92
N VAL A 153 -11.48 10.25 4.39
CA VAL A 153 -11.84 11.57 3.90
C VAL A 153 -11.76 12.55 5.07
N PHE A 154 -11.14 13.70 4.85
CA PHE A 154 -11.10 14.75 5.85
C PHE A 154 -11.70 16.06 5.30
N GLN A 155 -12.52 16.68 6.12
CA GLN A 155 -13.21 17.94 5.82
C GLN A 155 -13.81 18.57 7.07
N LYS A 156 -14.13 19.86 7.03
CA LYS A 156 -14.70 20.62 8.14
C LYS A 156 -13.78 20.60 9.37
N ASP A 157 -14.05 19.76 10.34
CA ASP A 157 -13.32 19.66 11.62
C ASP A 157 -12.81 18.27 11.95
N ARG A 158 -13.02 17.30 11.05
CA ARG A 158 -12.70 15.89 11.33
C ARG A 158 -12.23 15.11 10.10
N ALA A 159 -11.55 14.01 10.39
CA ALA A 159 -11.33 12.92 9.43
C ALA A 159 -12.33 11.79 9.70
N THR A 160 -12.66 11.03 8.66
CA THR A 160 -13.58 9.89 8.74
C THR A 160 -13.08 8.76 7.89
N LEU A 161 -13.03 7.55 8.45
CA LEU A 161 -12.75 6.32 7.73
C LEU A 161 -14.02 5.88 6.98
N VAL A 162 -14.15 6.35 5.74
CA VAL A 162 -15.33 6.09 4.89
C VAL A 162 -15.36 4.64 4.42
N LEU A 163 -14.18 4.09 4.12
CA LEU A 163 -14.02 2.70 3.71
C LEU A 163 -12.92 2.06 4.54
N PRO A 164 -13.25 1.18 5.48
CA PRO A 164 -12.25 0.34 6.14
C PRO A 164 -11.50 -0.54 5.11
N PRO A 165 -10.23 -0.88 5.36
CA PRO A 165 -9.46 -1.72 4.46
C PRO A 165 -10.18 -3.00 4.04
N THR A 166 -10.54 -3.09 2.76
CA THR A 166 -11.36 -4.17 2.19
C THR A 166 -10.90 -4.58 0.80
N ASN A 167 -11.30 -5.77 0.37
CA ASN A 167 -11.13 -6.26 -1.00
C ASN A 167 -12.40 -6.06 -1.84
N SER A 168 -13.47 -5.48 -1.27
CA SER A 168 -14.75 -5.33 -1.96
C SER A 168 -14.77 -4.07 -2.83
N ILE A 169 -14.73 -4.26 -4.14
CA ILE A 169 -14.85 -3.17 -5.12
C ILE A 169 -16.20 -2.45 -5.01
N GLN A 170 -17.28 -3.18 -4.72
CA GLN A 170 -18.62 -2.61 -4.62
C GLN A 170 -18.75 -1.63 -3.46
N LEU A 171 -18.16 -1.95 -2.30
CA LEU A 171 -18.13 -1.05 -1.15
C LEU A 171 -17.28 0.18 -1.47
N ALA A 172 -16.15 0.01 -2.13
CA ALA A 172 -15.26 1.08 -2.51
C ALA A 172 -15.91 2.05 -3.51
N GLN A 173 -16.61 1.52 -4.53
CA GLN A 173 -17.36 2.33 -5.48
C GLN A 173 -18.44 3.18 -4.80
N ARG A 174 -19.24 2.58 -3.92
CA ARG A 174 -20.27 3.30 -3.15
C ARG A 174 -19.67 4.40 -2.29
N ALA A 175 -18.59 4.09 -1.57
CA ALA A 175 -17.90 5.05 -0.71
C ALA A 175 -17.40 6.28 -1.49
N LEU A 176 -16.90 6.11 -2.72
CA LEU A 176 -16.41 7.20 -3.55
C LEU A 176 -17.53 8.09 -4.11
N VAL A 177 -18.67 7.51 -4.48
CA VAL A 177 -19.79 8.27 -5.04
C VAL A 177 -20.31 9.30 -4.03
N ASP A 178 -20.38 8.93 -2.78
CA ASP A 178 -21.04 9.69 -1.72
C ASP A 178 -20.13 10.69 -0.97
N ILE A 179 -18.89 10.98 -1.43
CA ILE A 179 -18.02 11.97 -0.80
C ILE A 179 -18.57 13.39 -1.04
N PRO A 180 -19.04 14.11 -0.01
CA PRO A 180 -19.39 15.53 -0.14
C PRO A 180 -18.13 16.38 -0.19
N VAL A 181 -18.24 17.59 -0.73
CA VAL A 181 -17.13 18.54 -0.82
C VAL A 181 -17.46 19.86 -0.13
N GLY A 182 -16.43 20.49 0.45
CA GLY A 182 -16.50 21.82 1.06
C GLY A 182 -16.19 21.85 2.56
N GLY A 183 -15.73 22.98 3.04
CA GLY A 183 -15.45 23.24 4.45
C GLY A 183 -13.97 23.48 4.74
N LYS A 184 -13.58 23.31 6.00
CA LYS A 184 -12.20 23.44 6.48
C LYS A 184 -11.38 22.18 6.19
N THR A 185 -10.05 22.28 6.34
CA THR A 185 -9.08 21.23 6.02
C THR A 185 -8.37 20.74 7.30
N PRO A 186 -8.91 19.74 8.01
CA PRO A 186 -8.26 19.13 9.16
C PRO A 186 -7.22 18.09 8.72
N LEU A 187 -6.14 18.53 8.06
CA LEU A 187 -5.10 17.66 7.50
C LEU A 187 -4.41 16.82 8.58
N SER A 188 -4.13 17.43 9.75
CA SER A 188 -3.53 16.74 10.89
C SER A 188 -4.41 15.58 11.38
N ALA A 189 -5.73 15.77 11.45
CA ALA A 189 -6.67 14.70 11.81
C ALA A 189 -6.68 13.57 10.77
N GLY A 190 -6.57 13.92 9.49
CA GLY A 190 -6.48 12.96 8.38
C GLY A 190 -5.23 12.09 8.50
N LEU A 191 -4.07 12.71 8.70
CA LEU A 191 -2.78 12.01 8.83
C LEU A 191 -2.72 11.12 10.07
N LEU A 192 -3.21 11.61 11.23
CA LEU A 192 -3.29 10.82 12.45
C LEU A 192 -4.18 9.58 12.25
N MET A 193 -5.36 9.76 11.68
CA MET A 193 -6.25 8.63 11.38
C MET A 193 -5.63 7.65 10.38
N ALA A 194 -4.92 8.13 9.37
CA ALA A 194 -4.21 7.28 8.41
C ALA A 194 -3.13 6.44 9.11
N HIS A 195 -2.33 7.06 9.98
CA HIS A 195 -1.34 6.38 10.79
C HIS A 195 -1.97 5.25 11.63
N ASP A 196 -3.06 5.55 12.35
CA ASP A 196 -3.73 4.58 13.22
C ASP A 196 -4.28 3.40 12.42
N VAL A 197 -4.92 3.65 11.29
CA VAL A 197 -5.46 2.60 10.40
C VAL A 197 -4.33 1.72 9.86
N LEU A 198 -3.23 2.32 9.39
CA LEU A 198 -2.10 1.58 8.83
C LEU A 198 -1.40 0.74 9.89
N ARG A 199 -1.21 1.29 11.10
CA ARG A 199 -0.64 0.59 12.24
C ARG A 199 -1.53 -0.59 12.68
N GLN A 200 -2.84 -0.37 12.81
CA GLN A 200 -3.78 -1.42 13.18
C GLN A 200 -3.80 -2.55 12.15
N GLU A 201 -3.83 -2.22 10.86
CA GLU A 201 -3.76 -3.21 9.77
C GLU A 201 -2.43 -3.95 9.75
N GLY A 202 -1.31 -3.28 10.04
CA GLY A 202 0.00 -3.91 10.17
C GLY A 202 0.07 -4.94 11.30
N LEU A 203 -0.63 -4.71 12.43
CA LEU A 203 -0.73 -5.67 13.52
C LEU A 203 -1.59 -6.89 13.14
N VAL A 204 -2.72 -6.67 12.48
CA VAL A 204 -3.65 -7.76 12.07
C VAL A 204 -3.11 -8.52 10.86
N HIS A 205 -2.46 -7.83 9.94
CA HIS A 205 -1.96 -8.36 8.67
C HIS A 205 -0.48 -7.99 8.44
N PRO A 206 0.45 -8.50 9.25
CA PRO A 206 1.88 -8.10 9.22
C PRO A 206 2.60 -8.43 7.90
N ASP A 207 1.96 -9.16 7.01
CA ASP A 207 2.51 -9.54 5.71
C ASP A 207 2.02 -8.62 4.57
N VAL A 208 1.11 -7.68 4.85
CA VAL A 208 0.58 -6.73 3.86
C VAL A 208 1.50 -5.52 3.80
N GLU A 209 1.79 -5.06 2.59
CA GLU A 209 2.67 -3.91 2.36
C GLU A 209 1.82 -2.64 2.28
N PRO A 210 1.97 -1.69 3.23
CA PRO A 210 1.20 -0.46 3.24
C PRO A 210 1.69 0.52 2.18
N LEU A 211 0.77 1.22 1.55
CA LEU A 211 0.98 2.37 0.69
C LEU A 211 -0.07 3.43 1.03
N LEU A 212 0.37 4.60 1.46
CA LEU A 212 -0.48 5.76 1.70
C LEU A 212 -0.47 6.66 0.47
N ILE A 213 -1.65 7.03 -0.02
CA ILE A 213 -1.82 7.99 -1.11
C ILE A 213 -2.60 9.18 -0.58
N VAL A 214 -1.93 10.33 -0.45
CA VAL A 214 -2.51 11.57 0.07
C VAL A 214 -2.89 12.47 -1.10
N LEU A 215 -4.15 12.85 -1.19
CA LEU A 215 -4.68 13.78 -2.19
C LEU A 215 -5.11 15.07 -1.50
N THR A 216 -4.31 16.13 -1.60
CA THR A 216 -4.50 17.39 -0.88
C THR A 216 -3.77 18.52 -1.63
N ASP A 217 -4.10 19.78 -1.32
CA ASP A 217 -3.30 20.96 -1.67
C ASP A 217 -2.17 21.22 -0.65
N GLY A 218 -2.16 20.44 0.42
CA GLY A 218 -1.17 20.54 1.50
C GLY A 218 -1.51 21.59 2.56
N ALA A 219 -2.60 22.32 2.42
CA ALA A 219 -3.02 23.31 3.42
C ALA A 219 -3.76 22.63 4.58
N GLY A 220 -3.27 22.84 5.80
CA GLY A 220 -3.96 22.48 7.03
C GLY A 220 -4.46 23.74 7.73
N ASN A 221 -5.76 23.83 8.02
CA ASN A 221 -6.33 25.01 8.69
C ASN A 221 -7.09 24.69 9.99
N VAL A 222 -7.12 23.43 10.39
CA VAL A 222 -7.69 22.96 11.67
C VAL A 222 -6.64 22.11 12.38
N ALA A 223 -6.31 22.47 13.62
CA ALA A 223 -5.44 21.67 14.50
C ALA A 223 -6.28 20.79 15.42
N LEU A 224 -5.72 19.68 15.86
CA LEU A 224 -6.25 18.83 16.92
C LEU A 224 -5.79 19.31 18.31
N GLY A 225 -4.57 19.85 18.37
CA GLY A 225 -3.93 20.28 19.60
C GLY A 225 -3.68 21.79 19.67
N THR A 226 -2.58 22.17 20.31
CA THR A 226 -2.19 23.56 20.55
C THR A 226 -1.21 24.11 19.52
N LEU A 227 -0.69 23.27 18.65
CA LEU A 227 0.24 23.68 17.60
C LEU A 227 -0.48 24.37 16.43
N PRO A 228 0.22 25.20 15.67
CA PRO A 228 -0.29 25.68 14.39
C PRO A 228 -0.70 24.50 13.49
N PRO A 229 -1.86 24.56 12.80
CA PRO A 229 -2.40 23.41 12.05
C PRO A 229 -1.41 22.79 11.05
N GLN A 230 -0.64 23.65 10.38
CA GLN A 230 0.35 23.21 9.40
C GLN A 230 1.53 22.46 10.04
N GLU A 231 2.07 22.99 11.14
CA GLU A 231 3.19 22.36 11.87
C GLU A 231 2.76 21.03 12.49
N GLU A 232 1.53 20.96 13.00
CA GLU A 232 0.97 19.72 13.53
C GLU A 232 0.86 18.66 12.44
N SER A 233 0.41 19.06 11.23
CA SER A 233 0.33 18.16 10.07
C SER A 233 1.70 17.60 9.68
N TYR A 234 2.75 18.43 9.70
CA TYR A 234 4.12 17.99 9.41
C TYR A 234 4.63 16.98 10.43
N LYS A 235 4.32 17.17 11.73
CA LYS A 235 4.71 16.19 12.76
C LYS A 235 4.06 14.82 12.56
N PHE A 236 2.78 14.79 12.16
CA PHE A 236 2.14 13.51 11.83
C PHE A 236 2.66 12.89 10.54
N ALA A 237 3.07 13.72 9.58
CA ALA A 237 3.76 13.24 8.37
C ALA A 237 5.09 12.56 8.71
N GLU A 238 5.92 13.19 9.55
CA GLU A 238 7.17 12.61 10.04
C GLU A 238 6.96 11.33 10.85
N LEU A 239 5.87 11.24 11.63
CA LEU A 239 5.52 10.01 12.35
C LEU A 239 5.27 8.85 11.39
N ILE A 240 4.56 9.10 10.28
CA ILE A 240 4.28 8.10 9.25
C ILE A 240 5.58 7.69 8.52
N ALA A 241 6.44 8.66 8.19
CA ALA A 241 7.71 8.40 7.54
C ALA A 241 8.64 7.53 8.40
N ASN A 242 8.70 7.80 9.72
CA ASN A 242 9.52 7.04 10.66
C ASN A 242 9.10 5.56 10.82
N GLU A 243 7.90 5.19 10.42
CA GLU A 243 7.42 3.79 10.42
C GLU A 243 7.68 3.06 9.08
N ASP A 244 8.53 3.59 8.19
CA ASP A 244 8.84 3.03 6.86
C ASP A 244 7.58 2.81 5.98
N ILE A 245 6.53 3.58 6.22
CA ILE A 245 5.29 3.52 5.43
C ILE A 245 5.51 4.28 4.13
N ARG A 246 5.47 3.57 3.00
CA ARG A 246 5.57 4.22 1.70
C ARG A 246 4.38 5.14 1.47
N SER A 247 4.67 6.37 1.07
CA SER A 247 3.66 7.40 0.84
C SER A 247 3.83 8.03 -0.54
N ILE A 248 2.75 8.58 -1.06
CA ILE A 248 2.71 9.39 -2.29
C ILE A 248 1.81 10.59 -1.99
N VAL A 249 2.27 11.78 -2.32
CA VAL A 249 1.45 12.98 -2.24
C VAL A 249 1.03 13.40 -3.65
N ILE A 250 -0.25 13.70 -3.80
CA ILE A 250 -0.84 14.18 -5.03
C ILE A 250 -1.34 15.59 -4.77
N ASN A 251 -0.61 16.57 -5.33
CA ASN A 251 -0.98 17.96 -5.23
C ASN A 251 -2.22 18.26 -6.08
N MET A 252 -3.28 18.69 -5.40
CA MET A 252 -4.58 18.99 -6.00
C MET A 252 -4.70 20.48 -6.37
N GLU A 253 -3.71 21.31 -6.03
CA GLU A 253 -3.71 22.74 -6.34
C GLU A 253 -3.44 22.97 -7.83
N HIS A 254 -3.96 24.10 -8.35
CA HIS A 254 -3.65 24.50 -9.72
C HIS A 254 -2.26 25.11 -9.77
N ALA A 255 -1.45 24.74 -10.75
CA ALA A 255 -0.06 25.20 -10.88
C ALA A 255 0.12 26.73 -10.80
N ALA A 256 -0.88 27.52 -11.20
CA ALA A 256 -0.85 28.98 -11.11
C ALA A 256 -1.02 29.52 -9.68
N PHE A 257 -1.51 28.74 -8.74
CA PHE A 257 -1.78 29.14 -7.35
C PHE A 257 -1.00 28.31 -6.34
N ASP A 258 -0.16 27.39 -6.81
CA ASP A 258 0.60 26.46 -5.97
C ASP A 258 1.55 27.20 -5.02
N GLN A 259 1.28 27.09 -3.73
CA GLN A 259 2.10 27.64 -2.65
C GLN A 259 3.20 26.68 -2.20
N GLY A 260 3.32 25.53 -2.81
CA GLY A 260 4.30 24.50 -2.48
C GLY A 260 4.01 23.77 -1.15
N LEU A 261 2.80 23.89 -0.60
CA LEU A 261 2.45 23.26 0.67
C LEU A 261 2.37 21.72 0.54
N ALA A 262 1.83 21.22 -0.56
CA ALA A 262 1.80 19.80 -0.86
C ALA A 262 3.21 19.22 -1.01
N GLN A 263 4.14 19.95 -1.63
CA GLN A 263 5.54 19.55 -1.74
C GLN A 263 6.20 19.48 -0.35
N ARG A 264 6.01 20.48 0.51
CA ARG A 264 6.52 20.46 1.89
C ARG A 264 5.96 19.28 2.68
N LEU A 265 4.67 18.98 2.55
CA LEU A 265 4.08 17.80 3.16
C LEU A 265 4.75 16.52 2.67
N ALA A 266 5.01 16.40 1.37
CA ALA A 266 5.70 15.28 0.77
C ALA A 266 7.14 15.13 1.30
N ASP A 267 7.86 16.25 1.49
CA ASP A 267 9.21 16.25 2.05
C ASP A 267 9.21 15.68 3.49
N HIS A 268 8.22 16.05 4.33
CA HIS A 268 8.06 15.50 5.69
C HIS A 268 7.58 14.04 5.70
N LEU A 269 6.90 13.57 4.64
CA LEU A 269 6.52 12.17 4.46
C LEU A 269 7.63 11.33 3.83
N GLU A 270 8.76 11.94 3.45
CA GLU A 270 9.80 11.30 2.61
C GLU A 270 9.22 10.66 1.34
N ALA A 271 8.27 11.34 0.73
CA ALA A 271 7.44 10.84 -0.35
C ALA A 271 7.57 11.65 -1.64
N PRO A 272 7.38 11.06 -2.83
CA PRO A 272 7.25 11.81 -4.06
C PRO A 272 5.96 12.64 -4.07
N CYS A 273 6.04 13.85 -4.65
CA CYS A 273 4.89 14.71 -4.89
C CYS A 273 4.62 14.79 -6.41
N TYR A 274 3.38 14.54 -6.79
CA TYR A 274 2.93 14.63 -8.18
C TYR A 274 1.82 15.67 -8.31
N THR A 275 1.79 16.37 -9.44
CA THR A 275 0.72 17.32 -9.75
C THR A 275 -0.44 16.62 -10.49
N LEU A 276 -1.65 17.16 -10.37
CA LEU A 276 -2.83 16.65 -11.11
C LEU A 276 -2.66 16.70 -12.63
N GLY A 277 -1.89 17.67 -13.17
CA GLY A 277 -1.61 17.76 -14.60
C GLY A 277 -0.77 16.61 -15.12
N GLU A 278 0.14 16.09 -14.29
CA GLU A 278 0.91 14.88 -14.55
C GLU A 278 0.08 13.62 -14.35
N LEU A 279 -1.05 13.75 -13.67
CA LEU A 279 -1.98 12.69 -13.28
C LEU A 279 -3.23 12.66 -14.14
N LYS A 280 -3.14 12.90 -15.45
CA LYS A 280 -4.14 12.27 -16.33
C LYS A 280 -4.18 10.81 -15.91
N ALA A 281 -5.38 10.23 -15.89
CA ALA A 281 -5.63 8.91 -15.28
C ALA A 281 -4.57 7.83 -15.59
N GLU A 282 -3.88 7.90 -16.72
CA GLU A 282 -2.75 7.05 -17.10
C GLU A 282 -1.46 7.31 -16.28
N ASN A 283 -1.20 8.54 -15.88
CA ASN A 283 0.04 8.93 -15.21
C ASN A 283 -0.02 8.65 -13.70
N LEU A 284 -1.18 8.82 -13.02
CA LEU A 284 -1.37 8.39 -11.63
C LEU A 284 -1.09 6.88 -11.50
N TYR A 285 -1.60 6.11 -12.45
CA TYR A 285 -1.32 4.69 -12.52
C TYR A 285 0.18 4.39 -12.66
N HIS A 286 0.90 5.18 -13.49
CA HIS A 286 2.35 5.04 -13.65
C HIS A 286 3.14 5.48 -12.42
N ALA A 287 2.73 6.56 -11.74
CA ALA A 287 3.36 7.05 -10.51
C ALA A 287 3.21 6.02 -9.37
N VAL A 288 2.00 5.56 -9.10
CA VAL A 288 1.74 4.47 -8.14
C VAL A 288 2.51 3.20 -8.53
N LYS A 289 2.64 2.93 -9.83
CA LYS A 289 3.41 1.81 -10.35
C LYS A 289 4.90 1.93 -10.05
N GLN A 290 5.51 3.08 -10.26
CA GLN A 290 6.92 3.30 -10.00
C GLN A 290 7.25 3.08 -8.54
N GLU A 291 6.44 3.58 -7.61
CA GLU A 291 6.63 3.39 -6.18
C GLU A 291 6.39 1.95 -5.70
N ILE A 292 5.50 1.22 -6.36
CA ILE A 292 5.28 -0.20 -6.04
C ILE A 292 6.38 -1.09 -6.63
N VAL A 293 7.01 -0.66 -7.76
CA VAL A 293 8.03 -1.44 -8.50
C VAL A 293 9.46 -0.99 -8.20
N GLY A 294 9.65 0.22 -7.68
CA GLY A 294 10.92 0.94 -7.62
C GLY A 294 11.70 0.83 -6.31
N LYS A 295 11.96 -0.39 -5.82
CA LYS A 295 13.16 -0.65 -4.97
C LYS A 295 13.69 -2.04 -5.16
#